data_48f6f3a2a8260f50d205050db3b38c58
#
_entry.id   48f6f3a2a8260f50d205050db3b38c58
#
_cell.length_a   1.000
_cell.length_b   1.000
_cell.length_c   1.000
_cell.angle_alpha   90.00
_cell.angle_beta   90.00
_cell.angle_gamma   90.00
#
_symmetry.space_group_name_H-M   'P 1'
#
loop_
_entity.id
_entity.type
_entity.pdbx_description
1 polymer ?
#
loop_
_entity_poly.entity_id
_entity_poly.type
_entity_poly.pdbx_seq_one_letter_code
_entity_poly.pdbx_strand_id
1 'polypeptide(L)'
;VKPQNFDEILPNLAKYEGEKPLVVSIAAGVTFAKLEGALGADTAMIRVMPNTPLMLGEGATQLVKNAAATDKQLSELCELFNTMGVTVTFEQENMLNEVIPYAGSAPAYLYAYADAFVQSAKQHGINEDDALTLICQTMIGSAKMLLRHDKTPAELIRAVCSPGGTTIEGMKVLENRDLYGIVSEACDKCIKRAYELG
;
A
#
# COMPACT_ATOMS: atom_id res chain seq x y z
N VAL A 1 -15.32 -1.65 11.44
CA VAL A 1 -14.92 -1.36 12.83
C VAL A 1 -13.43 -1.24 12.95
N LYS A 2 -12.95 -0.52 13.96
CA LYS A 2 -11.51 -0.38 14.22
C LYS A 2 -10.98 -1.66 14.89
N PRO A 3 -9.68 -2.02 14.71
CA PRO A 3 -9.09 -3.25 15.25
C PRO A 3 -9.34 -3.45 16.76
N GLN A 4 -9.27 -2.39 17.55
CA GLN A 4 -9.48 -2.44 19.01
C GLN A 4 -10.91 -2.85 19.43
N ASN A 5 -11.88 -2.76 18.54
CA ASN A 5 -13.28 -3.11 18.84
C ASN A 5 -13.62 -4.56 18.46
N PHE A 6 -12.66 -5.33 17.94
CA PHE A 6 -12.92 -6.70 17.51
C PHE A 6 -13.30 -7.62 18.67
N ASP A 7 -12.71 -7.43 19.85
CA ASP A 7 -13.01 -8.25 21.03
C ASP A 7 -14.48 -8.11 21.50
N GLU A 8 -15.12 -6.97 21.21
CA GLU A 8 -16.55 -6.75 21.51
C GLU A 8 -17.47 -7.33 20.44
N ILE A 9 -17.02 -7.39 19.17
CA ILE A 9 -17.88 -7.77 18.03
C ILE A 9 -17.81 -9.26 17.76
N LEU A 10 -16.64 -9.87 17.85
CA LEU A 10 -16.42 -11.28 17.52
C LEU A 10 -17.38 -12.22 18.28
N PRO A 11 -17.67 -12.04 19.59
CA PRO A 11 -18.64 -12.89 20.30
C PRO A 11 -20.07 -12.77 19.76
N ASN A 12 -20.43 -11.63 19.15
CA ASN A 12 -21.74 -11.43 18.56
C ASN A 12 -21.82 -12.03 17.16
N LEU A 13 -20.76 -11.95 16.37
CA LEU A 13 -20.65 -12.61 15.06
C LEU A 13 -20.66 -14.14 15.21
N ALA A 14 -20.01 -14.67 16.25
CA ALA A 14 -19.96 -16.08 16.55
C ALA A 14 -21.34 -16.70 16.86
N LYS A 15 -22.32 -15.89 17.27
CA LYS A 15 -23.72 -16.34 17.53
C LYS A 15 -24.59 -16.44 16.27
N TYR A 16 -24.04 -16.12 15.10
CA TYR A 16 -24.78 -16.22 13.86
C TYR A 16 -25.07 -17.69 13.51
N GLU A 17 -26.36 -18.04 13.49
CA GLU A 17 -26.85 -19.43 13.29
C GLU A 17 -27.23 -19.74 11.83
N GLY A 18 -27.04 -18.80 10.90
CA GLY A 18 -27.34 -18.98 9.48
C GLY A 18 -26.23 -19.71 8.71
N GLU A 19 -26.38 -19.80 7.39
CA GLU A 19 -25.30 -20.24 6.50
C GLU A 19 -24.08 -19.34 6.70
N LYS A 20 -22.91 -19.95 6.94
CA LYS A 20 -21.69 -19.19 7.22
C LYS A 20 -21.32 -18.28 6.04
N PRO A 21 -21.34 -16.96 6.21
CA PRO A 21 -20.97 -16.04 5.15
C PRO A 21 -19.44 -16.02 4.95
N LEU A 22 -18.98 -15.55 3.80
CA LEU A 22 -17.60 -15.14 3.64
C LEU A 22 -17.32 -13.93 4.54
N VAL A 23 -16.35 -14.07 5.43
CA VAL A 23 -15.90 -12.97 6.30
C VAL A 23 -14.77 -12.22 5.61
N VAL A 24 -14.99 -10.93 5.34
CA VAL A 24 -13.99 -10.04 4.76
C VAL A 24 -13.53 -9.05 5.83
N SER A 25 -12.25 -9.11 6.20
CA SER A 25 -11.67 -8.23 7.21
C SER A 25 -10.68 -7.25 6.58
N ILE A 26 -10.94 -5.94 6.76
CA ILE A 26 -10.00 -4.86 6.40
C ILE A 26 -9.22 -4.32 7.60
N ALA A 27 -9.26 -5.02 8.74
CA ALA A 27 -8.66 -4.56 9.98
C ALA A 27 -7.16 -4.90 10.02
N ALA A 28 -6.32 -3.87 10.08
CA ALA A 28 -4.89 -4.05 10.31
C ALA A 28 -4.63 -4.72 11.66
N GLY A 29 -3.68 -5.68 11.70
CA GLY A 29 -3.30 -6.39 12.93
C GLY A 29 -4.29 -7.46 13.41
N VAL A 30 -5.47 -7.62 12.77
CA VAL A 30 -6.41 -8.71 13.12
C VAL A 30 -6.12 -9.92 12.24
N THR A 31 -5.47 -10.93 12.81
CA THR A 31 -4.99 -12.13 12.11
C THR A 31 -6.09 -13.17 11.89
N PHE A 32 -5.87 -14.12 10.97
CA PHE A 32 -6.74 -15.28 10.81
C PHE A 32 -6.83 -16.07 12.12
N ALA A 33 -5.73 -16.27 12.84
CA ALA A 33 -5.75 -16.99 14.12
C ALA A 33 -6.75 -16.36 15.12
N LYS A 34 -6.81 -15.04 15.21
CA LYS A 34 -7.78 -14.31 16.06
C LYS A 34 -9.22 -14.51 15.55
N LEU A 35 -9.44 -14.39 14.25
CA LEU A 35 -10.76 -14.54 13.63
C LEU A 35 -11.25 -15.98 13.73
N GLU A 36 -10.42 -16.98 13.41
CA GLU A 36 -10.72 -18.39 13.47
C GLU A 36 -10.97 -18.89 14.90
N GLY A 37 -10.25 -18.34 15.87
CA GLY A 37 -10.49 -18.62 17.29
C GLY A 37 -11.89 -18.23 17.76
N ALA A 38 -12.48 -17.21 17.14
CA ALA A 38 -13.82 -16.73 17.49
C ALA A 38 -14.92 -17.33 16.61
N LEU A 39 -14.67 -17.50 15.30
CA LEU A 39 -15.71 -17.84 14.31
C LEU A 39 -15.62 -19.28 13.82
N GLY A 40 -14.57 -20.01 14.19
CA GLY A 40 -14.27 -21.36 13.73
C GLY A 40 -13.37 -21.38 12.48
N ALA A 41 -12.45 -22.36 12.44
CA ALA A 41 -11.48 -22.51 11.36
C ALA A 41 -12.11 -22.93 10.01
N ASP A 42 -13.34 -23.43 10.03
CA ASP A 42 -14.15 -23.78 8.86
C ASP A 42 -14.90 -22.57 8.25
N THR A 43 -14.82 -21.39 8.86
CA THR A 43 -15.37 -20.16 8.31
C THR A 43 -14.47 -19.63 7.21
N ALA A 44 -15.01 -19.43 6.02
CA ALA A 44 -14.29 -18.80 4.91
C ALA A 44 -13.95 -17.33 5.22
N MET A 45 -12.67 -16.99 5.15
CA MET A 45 -12.20 -15.64 5.49
C MET A 45 -11.21 -15.12 4.46
N ILE A 46 -11.32 -13.84 4.15
CA ILE A 46 -10.35 -13.10 3.34
C ILE A 46 -9.94 -11.84 4.10
N ARG A 47 -8.66 -11.68 4.31
CA ARG A 47 -8.10 -10.42 4.83
C ARG A 47 -7.73 -9.54 3.65
N VAL A 48 -8.12 -8.27 3.76
CA VAL A 48 -7.94 -7.27 2.70
C VAL A 48 -7.27 -6.05 3.31
N MET A 49 -6.25 -5.54 2.65
CA MET A 49 -5.56 -4.33 3.07
C MET A 49 -5.60 -3.30 1.94
N PRO A 50 -6.64 -2.47 1.88
CA PRO A 50 -6.72 -1.35 0.96
C PRO A 50 -5.89 -0.16 1.46
N ASN A 51 -5.57 0.77 0.57
CA ASN A 51 -4.97 2.05 0.93
C ASN A 51 -5.92 3.23 0.62
N THR A 52 -5.56 4.42 1.11
CA THR A 52 -6.42 5.62 0.99
C THR A 52 -6.73 6.07 -0.44
N PRO A 53 -5.84 5.92 -1.46
CA PRO A 53 -6.18 6.26 -2.85
C PRO A 53 -7.35 5.47 -3.44
N LEU A 54 -7.78 4.38 -2.82
CA LEU A 54 -8.98 3.63 -3.20
C LEU A 54 -10.23 4.53 -3.27
N MET A 55 -10.31 5.57 -2.44
CA MET A 55 -11.42 6.54 -2.47
C MET A 55 -11.52 7.31 -3.79
N LEU A 56 -10.46 7.33 -4.57
CA LEU A 56 -10.38 7.98 -5.89
C LEU A 56 -10.38 6.97 -7.05
N GLY A 57 -10.59 5.68 -6.78
CA GLY A 57 -10.48 4.64 -7.78
C GLY A 57 -9.05 4.24 -8.17
N GLU A 58 -8.06 4.66 -7.36
CA GLU A 58 -6.62 4.44 -7.60
C GLU A 58 -6.00 3.63 -6.43
N GLY A 59 -6.77 2.73 -5.84
CA GLY A 59 -6.34 1.91 -4.73
C GLY A 59 -5.31 0.85 -5.13
N ALA A 60 -4.40 0.54 -4.20
CA ALA A 60 -3.58 -0.68 -4.25
C ALA A 60 -4.01 -1.55 -3.07
N THR A 61 -4.70 -2.64 -3.37
CA THR A 61 -5.34 -3.49 -2.36
C THR A 61 -4.68 -4.87 -2.33
N GLN A 62 -4.26 -5.31 -1.16
CA GLN A 62 -3.69 -6.64 -0.96
C GLN A 62 -4.71 -7.56 -0.32
N LEU A 63 -4.75 -8.82 -0.80
CA LEU A 63 -5.67 -9.84 -0.31
C LEU A 63 -4.93 -11.14 0.00
N VAL A 64 -5.40 -11.81 1.06
CA VAL A 64 -5.01 -13.17 1.40
C VAL A 64 -6.24 -13.92 1.90
N LYS A 65 -6.40 -15.17 1.51
CA LYS A 65 -7.50 -16.04 1.98
C LYS A 65 -6.99 -17.06 2.99
N ASN A 66 -7.88 -17.51 3.91
CA ASN A 66 -7.59 -18.67 4.73
C ASN A 66 -7.88 -19.98 3.96
N ALA A 67 -7.61 -21.12 4.58
CA ALA A 67 -7.79 -22.43 3.97
C ALA A 67 -9.26 -22.77 3.64
N ALA A 68 -10.22 -22.19 4.38
CA ALA A 68 -11.65 -22.43 4.18
C ALA A 68 -12.24 -21.61 3.03
N ALA A 69 -11.62 -20.48 2.66
CA ALA A 69 -12.09 -19.66 1.55
C ALA A 69 -11.63 -20.23 0.20
N THR A 70 -12.54 -20.27 -0.76
CA THR A 70 -12.29 -20.79 -2.11
C THR A 70 -11.59 -19.76 -3.00
N ASP A 71 -10.92 -20.24 -4.07
CA ASP A 71 -10.32 -19.36 -5.09
C ASP A 71 -11.38 -18.53 -5.82
N LYS A 72 -12.59 -19.07 -5.98
CA LYS A 72 -13.72 -18.33 -6.55
C LYS A 72 -14.09 -17.12 -5.70
N GLN A 73 -14.21 -17.29 -4.38
CA GLN A 73 -14.50 -16.18 -3.46
C GLN A 73 -13.40 -15.12 -3.48
N LEU A 74 -12.14 -15.54 -3.54
CA LEU A 74 -11.02 -14.60 -3.68
C LEU A 74 -11.08 -13.84 -4.99
N SER A 75 -11.34 -14.52 -6.11
CA SER A 75 -11.47 -13.89 -7.45
C SER A 75 -12.60 -12.87 -7.49
N GLU A 76 -13.78 -13.22 -7.00
CA GLU A 76 -14.94 -12.31 -6.94
C GLU A 76 -14.63 -11.05 -6.12
N LEU A 77 -13.90 -11.21 -5.01
CA LEU A 77 -13.49 -10.08 -4.19
C LEU A 77 -12.42 -9.22 -4.89
N CYS A 78 -11.48 -9.85 -5.60
CA CYS A 78 -10.52 -9.12 -6.44
C CYS A 78 -11.23 -8.31 -7.54
N GLU A 79 -12.21 -8.89 -8.23
CA GLU A 79 -13.00 -8.18 -9.24
C GLU A 79 -13.69 -6.96 -8.64
N LEU A 80 -14.27 -7.07 -7.44
CA LEU A 80 -14.87 -5.95 -6.73
C LEU A 80 -13.83 -4.84 -6.46
N PHE A 81 -12.69 -5.17 -5.87
CA PHE A 81 -11.66 -4.17 -5.55
C PHE A 81 -10.96 -3.60 -6.79
N ASN A 82 -10.89 -4.35 -7.89
CA ASN A 82 -10.36 -3.87 -9.16
C ASN A 82 -11.23 -2.80 -9.82
N THR A 83 -12.48 -2.61 -9.39
CA THR A 83 -13.28 -1.44 -9.79
C THR A 83 -12.79 -0.13 -9.15
N MET A 84 -11.96 -0.24 -8.10
CA MET A 84 -11.47 0.88 -7.30
C MET A 84 -9.94 0.98 -7.29
N GLY A 85 -9.27 0.32 -8.24
CA GLY A 85 -7.81 0.33 -8.37
C GLY A 85 -7.26 -1.00 -8.85
N VAL A 86 -6.20 -1.48 -8.21
CA VAL A 86 -5.55 -2.76 -8.53
C VAL A 86 -5.47 -3.66 -7.29
N THR A 87 -5.53 -4.98 -7.51
CA THR A 87 -5.37 -5.98 -6.45
C THR A 87 -4.11 -6.80 -6.63
N VAL A 88 -3.51 -7.19 -5.51
CA VAL A 88 -2.42 -8.18 -5.44
C VAL A 88 -2.79 -9.22 -4.39
N THR A 89 -2.76 -10.49 -4.76
CA THR A 89 -3.05 -11.61 -3.86
C THR A 89 -1.78 -12.28 -3.36
N PHE A 90 -1.79 -12.73 -2.13
CA PHE A 90 -0.71 -13.49 -1.52
C PHE A 90 -1.22 -14.82 -0.96
N GLU A 91 -0.35 -15.83 -0.92
CA GLU A 91 -0.66 -17.13 -0.34
C GLU A 91 -0.51 -17.14 1.19
N GLN A 92 0.42 -16.35 1.72
CA GLN A 92 0.77 -16.32 3.13
C GLN A 92 0.27 -15.05 3.81
N GLU A 93 -0.37 -15.20 4.96
CA GLU A 93 -0.95 -14.09 5.71
C GLU A 93 0.08 -13.04 6.13
N ASN A 94 1.29 -13.47 6.51
CA ASN A 94 2.36 -12.54 6.94
C ASN A 94 2.78 -11.57 5.83
N MET A 95 2.56 -11.89 4.56
CA MET A 95 2.83 -10.99 3.45
C MET A 95 2.06 -9.68 3.56
N LEU A 96 0.90 -9.66 4.23
CA LEU A 96 0.18 -8.42 4.49
C LEU A 96 0.99 -7.45 5.37
N ASN A 97 1.83 -7.96 6.29
CA ASN A 97 2.74 -7.11 7.08
C ASN A 97 3.92 -6.62 6.24
N GLU A 98 4.48 -7.52 5.40
CA GLU A 98 5.63 -7.21 4.54
C GLU A 98 5.32 -6.13 3.49
N VAL A 99 4.08 -6.06 3.00
CA VAL A 99 3.70 -5.12 1.94
C VAL A 99 3.17 -3.77 2.45
N ILE A 100 2.95 -3.60 3.75
CA ILE A 100 2.46 -2.35 4.34
C ILE A 100 3.25 -1.11 3.87
N PRO A 101 4.61 -1.11 3.86
CA PRO A 101 5.36 0.07 3.45
C PRO A 101 5.13 0.45 1.98
N TYR A 102 4.81 -0.52 1.11
CA TYR A 102 4.70 -0.30 -0.33
C TYR A 102 3.29 0.13 -0.78
N ALA A 103 2.26 -0.08 0.04
CA ALA A 103 0.88 0.26 -0.29
C ALA A 103 0.18 1.03 0.83
N GLY A 104 0.11 0.47 2.04
CA GLY A 104 -0.61 1.07 3.16
C GLY A 104 0.04 2.38 3.64
N SER A 105 1.37 2.39 3.82
CA SER A 105 2.14 3.55 4.31
C SER A 105 2.69 4.43 3.19
N ALA A 106 2.93 3.87 2.00
CA ALA A 106 3.52 4.59 0.86
C ALA A 106 2.85 5.92 0.54
N PRO A 107 1.51 6.08 0.60
CA PRO A 107 0.90 7.39 0.36
C PRO A 107 1.48 8.50 1.24
N ALA A 108 1.72 8.23 2.54
CA ALA A 108 2.32 9.23 3.44
C ALA A 108 3.75 9.59 3.03
N TYR A 109 4.54 8.63 2.56
CA TYR A 109 5.91 8.87 2.09
C TYR A 109 5.91 9.72 0.82
N LEU A 110 4.99 9.45 -0.11
CA LEU A 110 4.82 10.21 -1.33
C LEU A 110 4.32 11.64 -1.06
N TYR A 111 3.43 11.83 -0.08
CA TYR A 111 2.99 13.16 0.34
C TYR A 111 4.15 13.96 0.95
N ALA A 112 4.97 13.35 1.80
CA ALA A 112 6.16 14.00 2.37
C ALA A 112 7.18 14.36 1.27
N TYR A 113 7.35 13.51 0.26
CA TYR A 113 8.21 13.78 -0.88
C TYR A 113 7.69 14.96 -1.72
N ALA A 114 6.39 15.00 -2.00
CA ALA A 114 5.76 16.11 -2.71
C ALA A 114 5.88 17.43 -1.92
N ASP A 115 5.64 17.40 -0.60
CA ASP A 115 5.79 18.57 0.28
C ASP A 115 7.23 19.10 0.25
N ALA A 116 8.24 18.22 0.27
CA ALA A 116 9.64 18.65 0.18
C ALA A 116 9.94 19.42 -1.13
N PHE A 117 9.34 19.04 -2.25
CA PHE A 117 9.44 19.78 -3.51
C PHE A 117 8.75 21.14 -3.43
N VAL A 118 7.56 21.21 -2.83
CA VAL A 118 6.82 22.47 -2.65
C VAL A 118 7.61 23.44 -1.77
N GLN A 119 8.17 22.96 -0.64
CA GLN A 119 8.99 23.77 0.25
C GLN A 119 10.25 24.29 -0.46
N SER A 120 10.90 23.47 -1.28
CA SER A 120 12.04 23.90 -2.10
C SER A 120 11.63 24.95 -3.15
N ALA A 121 10.51 24.75 -3.85
CA ALA A 121 9.97 25.65 -4.85
C ALA A 121 9.73 27.06 -4.26
N LYS A 122 9.16 27.12 -3.06
CA LYS A 122 8.92 28.36 -2.32
C LYS A 122 10.21 29.14 -2.07
N GLN A 123 11.32 28.46 -1.73
CA GLN A 123 12.63 29.11 -1.55
C GLN A 123 13.17 29.72 -2.83
N HIS A 124 12.73 29.21 -3.99
CA HIS A 124 13.08 29.71 -5.32
C HIS A 124 12.04 30.67 -5.91
N GLY A 125 11.06 31.14 -5.13
CA GLY A 125 10.05 32.10 -5.56
C GLY A 125 8.95 31.51 -6.46
N ILE A 126 8.80 30.19 -6.52
CA ILE A 126 7.72 29.52 -7.24
C ILE A 126 6.49 29.47 -6.35
N ASN A 127 5.32 29.72 -6.91
CA ASN A 127 4.04 29.60 -6.19
C ASN A 127 3.82 28.16 -5.70
N GLU A 128 3.29 27.99 -4.49
CA GLU A 128 3.11 26.69 -3.86
C GLU A 128 2.10 25.82 -4.61
N ASP A 129 0.99 26.38 -5.10
CA ASP A 129 -0.03 25.66 -5.86
C ASP A 129 0.48 25.19 -7.22
N ASP A 130 1.27 26.05 -7.90
CA ASP A 130 1.92 25.68 -9.16
C ASP A 130 2.92 24.56 -8.94
N ALA A 131 3.75 24.65 -7.91
CA ALA A 131 4.73 23.62 -7.54
C ALA A 131 4.04 22.29 -7.21
N LEU A 132 2.97 22.32 -6.42
CA LEU A 132 2.18 21.13 -6.09
C LEU A 132 1.56 20.51 -7.34
N THR A 133 0.98 21.32 -8.22
CA THR A 133 0.40 20.84 -9.48
C THR A 133 1.45 20.16 -10.36
N LEU A 134 2.62 20.78 -10.51
CA LEU A 134 3.70 20.24 -11.32
C LEU A 134 4.23 18.91 -10.77
N ILE A 135 4.50 18.84 -9.47
CA ILE A 135 5.05 17.60 -8.88
C ILE A 135 4.01 16.47 -8.90
N CYS A 136 2.76 16.73 -8.57
CA CYS A 136 1.70 15.73 -8.63
C CYS A 136 1.53 15.18 -10.05
N GLN A 137 1.46 16.03 -11.06
CA GLN A 137 1.36 15.59 -12.45
C GLN A 137 2.60 14.81 -12.90
N THR A 138 3.78 15.21 -12.43
CA THR A 138 5.04 14.47 -12.70
C THR A 138 5.03 13.09 -12.05
N MET A 139 4.56 12.98 -10.80
CA MET A 139 4.41 11.69 -10.11
C MET A 139 3.45 10.76 -10.86
N ILE A 140 2.29 11.26 -11.28
CA ILE A 140 1.32 10.49 -12.09
C ILE A 140 1.96 10.00 -13.39
N GLY A 141 2.64 10.87 -14.13
CA GLY A 141 3.31 10.53 -15.37
C GLY A 141 4.42 9.50 -15.18
N SER A 142 5.25 9.69 -14.15
CA SER A 142 6.36 8.77 -13.83
C SER A 142 5.85 7.38 -13.42
N ALA A 143 4.79 7.32 -12.61
CA ALA A 143 4.15 6.06 -12.25
C ALA A 143 3.62 5.32 -13.49
N LYS A 144 2.96 6.03 -14.41
CA LYS A 144 2.47 5.45 -15.68
C LYS A 144 3.63 4.94 -16.55
N MET A 145 4.77 5.62 -16.57
CA MET A 145 5.96 5.14 -17.28
C MET A 145 6.51 3.84 -16.67
N LEU A 146 6.55 3.73 -15.34
CA LEU A 146 6.98 2.52 -14.64
C LEU A 146 6.03 1.35 -14.88
N LEU A 147 4.71 1.59 -14.88
CA LEU A 147 3.68 0.56 -15.08
C LEU A 147 3.64 -0.01 -16.51
N ARG A 148 4.27 0.63 -17.48
CA ARG A 148 4.42 0.07 -18.84
C ARG A 148 5.29 -1.19 -18.87
N HIS A 149 6.20 -1.36 -17.89
CA HIS A 149 7.11 -2.49 -17.77
C HIS A 149 8.03 -2.73 -18.99
N ASP A 150 8.18 -1.73 -19.87
CA ASP A 150 9.08 -1.78 -21.04
C ASP A 150 10.51 -1.35 -20.70
N LYS A 151 10.70 -0.73 -19.53
CA LYS A 151 12.01 -0.30 -18.99
C LYS A 151 12.05 -0.49 -17.48
N THR A 152 13.23 -0.82 -16.98
CA THR A 152 13.48 -0.86 -15.54
C THR A 152 13.54 0.56 -14.96
N PRO A 153 13.31 0.74 -13.64
CA PRO A 153 13.49 2.03 -12.97
C PRO A 153 14.86 2.66 -13.25
N ALA A 154 15.94 1.86 -13.23
CA ALA A 154 17.30 2.33 -13.51
C ALA A 154 17.46 2.83 -14.96
N GLU A 155 16.79 2.22 -15.92
CA GLU A 155 16.80 2.70 -17.32
C GLU A 155 16.02 3.99 -17.49
N LEU A 156 14.89 4.14 -16.79
CA LEU A 156 14.10 5.37 -16.79
C LEU A 156 14.90 6.52 -16.15
N ILE A 157 15.60 6.28 -15.04
CA ILE A 157 16.50 7.26 -14.43
C ILE A 157 17.57 7.70 -15.43
N ARG A 158 18.27 6.74 -16.05
CA ARG A 158 19.30 7.05 -17.05
C ARG A 158 18.77 7.84 -18.26
N ALA A 159 17.55 7.56 -18.68
CA ALA A 159 16.92 8.26 -19.81
C ALA A 159 16.68 9.75 -19.54
N VAL A 160 16.50 10.14 -18.28
CA VAL A 160 16.32 11.54 -17.86
C VAL A 160 17.65 12.22 -17.50
N CYS A 161 18.66 11.44 -17.08
CA CYS A 161 19.98 11.92 -16.66
C CYS A 161 20.94 12.04 -17.86
N SER A 162 20.89 13.16 -18.57
CA SER A 162 21.90 13.44 -19.62
C SER A 162 23.26 13.86 -19.03
N PRO A 163 24.38 13.48 -19.66
CA PRO A 163 25.71 13.93 -19.24
C PRO A 163 25.81 15.48 -19.16
N GLY A 164 26.24 16.00 -18.02
CA GLY A 164 26.35 17.44 -17.78
C GLY A 164 25.02 18.15 -17.60
N GLY A 165 23.89 17.44 -17.55
CA GLY A 165 22.55 18.01 -17.35
C GLY A 165 22.24 18.32 -15.88
N THR A 166 21.15 19.06 -15.66
CA THR A 166 20.72 19.44 -14.32
C THR A 166 20.24 18.27 -13.48
N THR A 167 19.60 17.29 -14.12
CA THR A 167 19.02 16.12 -13.44
C THR A 167 20.12 15.27 -12.78
N ILE A 168 21.24 15.04 -13.43
CA ILE A 168 22.33 14.21 -12.88
C ILE A 168 22.95 14.86 -11.63
N GLU A 169 23.02 16.20 -11.57
CA GLU A 169 23.52 16.91 -10.37
C GLU A 169 22.55 16.74 -9.19
N GLY A 170 21.23 16.78 -9.42
CA GLY A 170 20.23 16.47 -8.41
C GLY A 170 20.33 15.01 -7.95
N MET A 171 20.47 14.06 -8.87
CA MET A 171 20.61 12.64 -8.54
C MET A 171 21.86 12.34 -7.69
N LYS A 172 23.00 13.00 -7.95
CA LYS A 172 24.19 12.89 -7.10
C LYS A 172 23.91 13.27 -5.64
N VAL A 173 23.09 14.28 -5.40
CA VAL A 173 22.71 14.67 -4.01
C VAL A 173 21.89 13.56 -3.37
N LEU A 174 20.90 13.01 -4.06
CA LEU A 174 20.04 11.94 -3.53
C LEU A 174 20.88 10.67 -3.23
N GLU A 175 21.78 10.30 -4.13
CA GLU A 175 22.70 9.16 -3.96
C GLU A 175 23.68 9.38 -2.80
N ASN A 176 24.30 10.57 -2.70
CA ASN A 176 25.24 10.91 -1.62
C ASN A 176 24.55 10.98 -0.24
N ARG A 177 23.25 11.20 -0.20
CA ARG A 177 22.43 11.17 1.03
C ARG A 177 21.78 9.80 1.27
N ASP A 178 22.21 8.80 0.50
CA ASP A 178 21.77 7.40 0.66
C ASP A 178 20.25 7.23 0.58
N LEU A 179 19.62 7.78 -0.46
CA LEU A 179 18.18 7.63 -0.69
C LEU A 179 17.70 6.18 -0.54
N TYR A 180 18.46 5.23 -1.09
CA TYR A 180 18.10 3.81 -1.05
C TYR A 180 18.12 3.24 0.37
N GLY A 181 19.15 3.57 1.15
CA GLY A 181 19.25 3.15 2.56
C GLY A 181 18.17 3.78 3.43
N ILE A 182 17.87 5.08 3.24
CA ILE A 182 16.79 5.77 3.97
C ILE A 182 15.44 5.10 3.68
N VAL A 183 15.13 4.77 2.43
CA VAL A 183 13.88 4.10 2.07
C VAL A 183 13.82 2.69 2.66
N SER A 184 14.93 1.93 2.59
CA SER A 184 15.02 0.60 3.19
C SER A 184 14.77 0.65 4.69
N GLU A 185 15.43 1.55 5.43
CA GLU A 185 15.23 1.69 6.87
C GLU A 185 13.79 2.06 7.21
N ALA A 186 13.16 2.96 6.46
CA ALA A 186 11.76 3.33 6.66
C ALA A 186 10.82 2.13 6.48
N CYS A 187 11.05 1.31 5.44
CA CYS A 187 10.30 0.08 5.21
C CYS A 187 10.48 -0.92 6.36
N ASP A 188 11.72 -1.16 6.79
CA ASP A 188 12.04 -2.11 7.88
C ASP A 188 11.36 -1.71 9.19
N LYS A 189 11.39 -0.41 9.55
CA LYS A 189 10.70 0.09 10.74
C LYS A 189 9.19 -0.07 10.64
N CYS A 190 8.62 0.17 9.47
CA CYS A 190 7.20 0.00 9.22
C CYS A 190 6.78 -1.47 9.36
N ILE A 191 7.50 -2.40 8.74
CA ILE A 191 7.27 -3.85 8.83
C ILE A 191 7.39 -4.32 10.28
N LYS A 192 8.48 -3.94 10.96
CA LYS A 192 8.67 -4.28 12.36
C LYS A 192 7.47 -3.85 13.20
N ARG A 193 7.00 -2.61 13.00
CA ARG A 193 5.83 -2.10 13.74
C ARG A 193 4.55 -2.86 13.41
N ALA A 194 4.38 -3.30 12.17
CA ALA A 194 3.24 -4.11 11.78
C ALA A 194 3.16 -5.44 12.55
N TYR A 195 4.30 -6.11 12.73
CA TYR A 195 4.37 -7.33 13.54
C TYR A 195 4.15 -7.09 15.04
N GLU A 196 4.50 -5.92 15.56
CA GLU A 196 4.25 -5.58 16.97
C GLU A 196 2.76 -5.27 17.25
N LEU A 197 1.97 -4.97 16.23
CA LEU A 197 0.55 -4.62 16.37
C LEU A 197 -0.40 -5.83 16.19
N GLY A 198 0.04 -6.91 15.60
CA GLY A 198 -0.70 -8.16 15.38
C GLY A 198 -0.21 -9.29 16.20
#